data_a4b2a4bee3ce20b16c6adeec50185c67
#
_entry.id   a4b2a4bee3ce20b16c6adeec50185c67
#
_cell.length_a   1.000
_cell.length_b   1.000
_cell.length_c   1.000
_cell.angle_alpha   90.00
_cell.angle_beta   90.00
_cell.angle_gamma   90.00
#
_symmetry.space_group_name_H-M   'P 1'
#
loop_
_entity.id
_entity.type
_entity.pdbx_description
1 polymer ?
#
loop_
_entity_poly.entity_id
_entity_poly.type
_entity_poly.pdbx_seq_one_letter_code
_entity_poly.pdbx_strand_id
1 'polypeptide(L)'
;MSEKTEEAKPAQSDTAALDDVKQLGLGAAIVSLGYVFWVVGAMEMVERFAYYGVKAVATLYAKAPVRDGGLGVPMSQFGIILGTWAWMQSVVPVFTGGLSDRYGYKQTIFASTVIKIAGYLVMASFPSFYGFFAGAMLLAGGTAVFKPGIQGTLVKSTKRENSSMAWGIFYQTVNIGGFLGPLLAGYMRKMQWRYVFLSCAALIACNFLLLLTYKEPGKEERLERARLTKEGKLKQDALWKESLRELKKKHVWLYLLIFSGFWYMFNALFDVLPAHIEDWVDTRDIVKSLFGTGGTQSELVKFFVVMNKEGTEILPEGMLNLNAGLIMTTCFLFAWASGRMRATTSMVVGTLMATVAMFLSGYSTLGWISVGAILIFSVGEMLSSPKFSEFIGNFAPADKKAMYLGFSQIPLAIGWGLEGFTAPVLYDHFASKDRFARELLAQRGMAASQLETVKQGEAFAELVKFTGESREHLTQLLYTTHSVGVVWVFMGAIGIVTAMGIYAYGKWIRTIVRS
;
A
#
# COMPACT_ATOMS: atom_id res chain seq x y z
N MET A 1 -64.57 20.84 18.46
CA MET A 1 -63.39 20.10 18.99
C MET A 1 -62.42 19.95 17.87
N SER A 2 -61.41 20.80 17.90
CA SER A 2 -60.37 20.89 16.84
C SER A 2 -59.15 20.10 17.34
N GLU A 3 -58.88 18.98 16.68
CA GLU A 3 -57.60 18.23 16.90
C GLU A 3 -56.46 19.02 16.25
N LYS A 4 -55.58 19.52 17.09
CA LYS A 4 -54.31 20.07 16.68
C LYS A 4 -53.39 18.90 16.31
N THR A 5 -53.07 18.73 15.01
CA THR A 5 -51.98 17.94 14.54
C THR A 5 -50.67 18.54 15.07
N GLU A 6 -50.01 17.83 15.94
CA GLU A 6 -48.66 18.13 16.40
C GLU A 6 -47.68 17.88 15.23
N GLU A 7 -47.18 18.94 14.61
CA GLU A 7 -46.07 18.88 13.67
C GLU A 7 -44.83 18.35 14.37
N ALA A 8 -44.41 17.17 13.98
CA ALA A 8 -43.13 16.59 14.43
C ALA A 8 -41.99 17.53 14.04
N LYS A 9 -41.31 18.10 15.03
CA LYS A 9 -40.08 18.87 14.85
C LYS A 9 -39.05 18.01 14.08
N PRO A 10 -38.37 18.58 13.08
CA PRO A 10 -37.30 17.86 12.39
C PRO A 10 -36.23 17.48 13.42
N ALA A 11 -35.80 16.22 13.37
CA ALA A 11 -34.74 15.69 14.23
C ALA A 11 -33.49 16.58 14.08
N GLN A 12 -33.09 17.22 15.17
CA GLN A 12 -31.83 17.92 15.29
C GLN A 12 -30.72 16.93 14.91
N SER A 13 -29.86 17.32 13.98
CA SER A 13 -28.78 16.51 13.47
C SER A 13 -27.89 16.01 14.61
N ASP A 14 -27.81 14.69 14.79
CA ASP A 14 -26.91 13.99 15.73
C ASP A 14 -25.41 14.26 15.51
N THR A 15 -25.05 15.17 14.62
CA THR A 15 -23.67 15.62 14.40
C THR A 15 -23.06 16.31 15.61
N ALA A 16 -23.87 16.98 16.45
CA ALA A 16 -23.40 17.59 17.70
C ALA A 16 -23.04 16.54 18.78
N ALA A 17 -23.68 15.37 18.77
CA ALA A 17 -23.48 14.36 19.81
C ALA A 17 -22.16 13.58 19.71
N LEU A 18 -21.40 13.71 18.60
CA LEU A 18 -20.12 13.02 18.40
C LEU A 18 -18.90 13.91 18.68
N ASP A 19 -19.06 15.23 18.62
CA ASP A 19 -17.99 16.20 18.92
C ASP A 19 -17.82 16.48 20.43
N ASP A 20 -18.79 16.08 21.25
CA ASP A 20 -18.81 16.36 22.70
C ASP A 20 -18.14 15.29 23.59
N VAL A 21 -17.63 14.19 23.02
CA VAL A 21 -16.88 13.22 23.83
C VAL A 21 -15.47 13.74 24.07
N LYS A 22 -15.24 14.27 25.28
CA LYS A 22 -13.91 14.73 25.70
C LYS A 22 -12.91 13.58 25.60
N GLN A 23 -11.99 13.71 24.65
CA GLN A 23 -10.93 12.72 24.44
C GLN A 23 -9.97 12.74 25.64
N LEU A 24 -9.51 11.55 26.03
CA LEU A 24 -8.50 11.39 27.07
C LEU A 24 -7.17 12.02 26.62
N GLY A 25 -6.43 12.61 27.54
CA GLY A 25 -5.06 13.04 27.29
C GLY A 25 -4.17 11.85 26.92
N LEU A 26 -3.06 12.11 26.19
CA LEU A 26 -2.19 11.09 25.58
C LEU A 26 -1.85 9.92 26.52
N GLY A 27 -1.31 10.19 27.71
CA GLY A 27 -0.92 9.14 28.65
C GLY A 27 -2.10 8.34 29.18
N ALA A 28 -3.21 9.01 29.56
CA ALA A 28 -4.42 8.36 30.04
C ALA A 28 -5.08 7.50 28.94
N ALA A 29 -5.09 7.98 27.70
CA ALA A 29 -5.61 7.22 26.56
C ALA A 29 -4.83 5.93 26.33
N ILE A 30 -3.50 5.98 26.35
CA ILE A 30 -2.63 4.79 26.18
C ILE A 30 -2.87 3.77 27.30
N VAL A 31 -2.89 4.22 28.56
CA VAL A 31 -3.10 3.34 29.71
C VAL A 31 -4.51 2.72 29.72
N SER A 32 -5.49 3.41 29.15
CA SER A 32 -6.88 2.90 29.06
C SER A 32 -7.07 1.81 27.99
N LEU A 33 -6.09 1.57 27.11
CA LEU A 33 -6.15 0.55 26.09
C LEU A 33 -5.94 -0.84 26.71
N GLY A 34 -6.94 -1.69 26.56
CA GLY A 34 -6.91 -3.04 27.12
C GLY A 34 -5.97 -3.99 26.39
N TYR A 35 -5.68 -5.14 27.00
CA TYR A 35 -4.80 -6.18 26.44
C TYR A 35 -5.16 -6.60 25.01
N VAL A 36 -6.44 -6.78 24.72
CA VAL A 36 -6.92 -7.18 23.37
C VAL A 36 -6.50 -6.19 22.30
N PHE A 37 -6.53 -4.89 22.60
CA PHE A 37 -6.06 -3.85 21.67
C PHE A 37 -4.60 -4.06 21.26
N TRP A 38 -3.72 -4.31 22.23
CA TRP A 38 -2.28 -4.51 21.95
C TRP A 38 -2.02 -5.78 21.17
N VAL A 39 -2.75 -6.87 21.44
CA VAL A 39 -2.66 -8.11 20.67
C VAL A 39 -3.11 -7.89 19.22
N VAL A 40 -4.20 -7.16 19.01
CA VAL A 40 -4.72 -6.81 17.68
C VAL A 40 -3.71 -5.95 16.90
N GLY A 41 -3.11 -4.97 17.57
CA GLY A 41 -2.02 -4.17 16.99
C GLY A 41 -0.80 -5.02 16.59
N ALA A 42 -0.39 -5.95 17.46
CA ALA A 42 0.70 -6.88 17.17
C ALA A 42 0.38 -7.80 15.97
N MET A 43 -0.87 -8.29 15.88
CA MET A 43 -1.31 -9.13 14.77
C MET A 43 -1.30 -8.37 13.43
N GLU A 44 -1.75 -7.12 13.42
CA GLU A 44 -1.66 -6.26 12.23
C GLU A 44 -0.20 -5.98 11.86
N MET A 45 0.66 -5.66 12.83
CA MET A 45 2.08 -5.44 12.61
C MET A 45 2.75 -6.65 11.95
N VAL A 46 2.51 -7.86 12.47
CA VAL A 46 3.03 -9.12 11.91
C VAL A 46 2.52 -9.36 10.50
N GLU A 47 1.24 -9.08 10.26
CA GLU A 47 0.63 -9.20 8.93
C GLU A 47 1.24 -8.23 7.94
N ARG A 48 1.38 -6.96 8.31
CA ARG A 48 2.01 -5.93 7.47
C ARG A 48 3.47 -6.23 7.21
N PHE A 49 4.19 -6.74 8.20
CA PHE A 49 5.56 -7.18 8.07
C PHE A 49 5.71 -8.24 6.96
N ALA A 50 4.90 -9.30 7.00
CA ALA A 50 4.93 -10.34 5.97
C ALA A 50 4.47 -9.81 4.59
N TYR A 51 3.41 -9.00 4.56
CA TYR A 51 2.86 -8.44 3.32
C TYR A 51 3.86 -7.54 2.59
N TYR A 52 4.43 -6.56 3.28
CA TYR A 52 5.39 -5.63 2.69
C TYR A 52 6.74 -6.30 2.40
N GLY A 53 7.07 -7.39 3.10
CA GLY A 53 8.20 -8.24 2.79
C GLY A 53 8.14 -8.80 1.36
N VAL A 54 6.97 -9.27 0.92
CA VAL A 54 6.79 -9.74 -0.47
C VAL A 54 6.56 -8.57 -1.42
N LYS A 55 5.72 -7.59 -1.05
CA LYS A 55 5.34 -6.48 -1.93
C LYS A 55 6.54 -5.68 -2.41
N ALA A 56 7.50 -5.38 -1.51
CA ALA A 56 8.69 -4.60 -1.84
C ALA A 56 9.63 -5.28 -2.85
N VAL A 57 9.59 -6.60 -2.97
CA VAL A 57 10.48 -7.34 -3.86
C VAL A 57 9.75 -8.02 -5.02
N ALA A 58 8.44 -7.92 -5.11
CA ALA A 58 7.64 -8.63 -6.11
C ALA A 58 8.09 -8.32 -7.56
N THR A 59 8.28 -7.05 -7.88
CA THR A 59 8.72 -6.61 -9.20
C THR A 59 10.18 -6.96 -9.49
N LEU A 60 11.02 -6.92 -8.47
CA LEU A 60 12.42 -7.33 -8.57
C LEU A 60 12.52 -8.83 -8.83
N TYR A 61 11.72 -9.64 -8.12
CA TYR A 61 11.62 -11.08 -8.34
C TYR A 61 11.12 -11.42 -9.75
N ALA A 62 10.14 -10.66 -10.26
CA ALA A 62 9.62 -10.85 -11.61
C ALA A 62 10.70 -10.61 -12.67
N LYS A 63 11.46 -9.52 -12.56
CA LYS A 63 12.50 -9.11 -13.52
C LYS A 63 13.78 -9.94 -13.41
N ALA A 64 14.12 -10.41 -12.21
CA ALA A 64 15.36 -11.14 -11.98
C ALA A 64 15.47 -12.35 -12.91
N PRO A 65 16.64 -12.60 -13.51
CA PRO A 65 16.86 -13.73 -14.42
C PRO A 65 16.56 -15.07 -13.74
N VAL A 66 16.07 -16.03 -14.51
CA VAL A 66 15.78 -17.39 -14.00
C VAL A 66 17.03 -18.07 -13.42
N ARG A 67 18.21 -17.80 -13.98
CA ARG A 67 19.51 -18.31 -13.45
C ARG A 67 19.79 -17.81 -12.03
N ASP A 68 19.28 -16.61 -11.67
CA ASP A 68 19.43 -15.98 -10.35
C ASP A 68 18.22 -16.31 -9.44
N GLY A 69 17.39 -17.26 -9.87
CA GLY A 69 16.21 -17.73 -9.14
C GLY A 69 14.97 -16.85 -9.25
N GLY A 70 14.98 -15.83 -10.11
CA GLY A 70 13.82 -14.98 -10.42
C GLY A 70 12.88 -15.61 -11.45
N LEU A 71 11.84 -14.86 -11.85
CA LEU A 71 10.87 -15.33 -12.85
C LEU A 71 11.31 -15.09 -14.29
N GLY A 72 12.18 -14.10 -14.55
CA GLY A 72 12.62 -13.73 -15.88
C GLY A 72 11.47 -13.30 -16.80
N VAL A 73 10.51 -12.53 -16.28
CA VAL A 73 9.35 -12.04 -17.04
C VAL A 73 9.38 -10.52 -17.17
N PRO A 74 8.90 -9.97 -18.30
CA PRO A 74 8.80 -8.53 -18.48
C PRO A 74 7.76 -7.92 -17.55
N MET A 75 7.92 -6.65 -17.22
CA MET A 75 7.02 -5.92 -16.33
C MET A 75 5.58 -5.88 -16.85
N SER A 76 5.39 -5.76 -18.18
CA SER A 76 4.08 -5.80 -18.83
C SER A 76 3.31 -7.09 -18.54
N GLN A 77 3.97 -8.25 -18.58
CA GLN A 77 3.36 -9.52 -18.20
C GLN A 77 3.11 -9.60 -16.70
N PHE A 78 4.04 -9.12 -15.87
CA PHE A 78 3.87 -9.13 -14.42
C PHE A 78 2.77 -8.19 -13.94
N GLY A 79 2.48 -7.12 -14.68
CA GLY A 79 1.39 -6.19 -14.41
C GLY A 79 0.01 -6.86 -14.29
N ILE A 80 -0.22 -7.99 -14.97
CA ILE A 80 -1.43 -8.79 -14.83
C ILE A 80 -1.59 -9.26 -13.38
N ILE A 81 -0.48 -9.72 -12.77
CA ILE A 81 -0.47 -10.16 -11.36
C ILE A 81 -0.71 -8.97 -10.44
N LEU A 82 0.03 -7.88 -10.64
CA LEU A 82 -0.06 -6.68 -9.79
C LEU A 82 -1.47 -6.09 -9.79
N GLY A 83 -2.04 -5.86 -10.97
CA GLY A 83 -3.38 -5.31 -11.11
C GLY A 83 -4.46 -6.22 -10.52
N THR A 84 -4.40 -7.54 -10.80
CA THR A 84 -5.37 -8.50 -10.25
C THR A 84 -5.26 -8.63 -8.75
N TRP A 85 -4.02 -8.66 -8.21
CA TRP A 85 -3.76 -8.68 -6.77
C TRP A 85 -4.34 -7.44 -6.08
N ALA A 86 -4.01 -6.24 -6.59
CA ALA A 86 -4.48 -4.99 -6.05
C ALA A 86 -6.01 -4.87 -6.09
N TRP A 87 -6.61 -5.28 -7.20
CA TRP A 87 -8.06 -5.26 -7.36
C TRP A 87 -8.76 -6.24 -6.42
N MET A 88 -8.28 -7.48 -6.35
CA MET A 88 -8.85 -8.51 -5.51
C MET A 88 -8.80 -8.14 -4.02
N GLN A 89 -7.65 -7.67 -3.53
CA GLN A 89 -7.51 -7.29 -2.12
C GLN A 89 -8.32 -6.06 -1.69
N SER A 90 -8.76 -5.23 -2.66
CA SER A 90 -9.51 -4.00 -2.38
C SER A 90 -11.01 -4.16 -2.61
N VAL A 91 -11.44 -4.99 -3.58
CA VAL A 91 -12.86 -5.22 -3.91
C VAL A 91 -13.47 -6.31 -3.04
N VAL A 92 -12.74 -7.40 -2.82
CA VAL A 92 -13.27 -8.55 -2.04
C VAL A 92 -13.70 -8.17 -0.62
N PRO A 93 -13.01 -7.26 0.14
CA PRO A 93 -13.45 -6.84 1.46
C PRO A 93 -14.86 -6.23 1.49
N VAL A 94 -15.30 -5.61 0.40
CA VAL A 94 -16.66 -5.07 0.29
C VAL A 94 -17.71 -6.16 0.45
N PHE A 95 -17.39 -7.37 -0.01
CA PHE A 95 -18.28 -8.54 0.09
C PHE A 95 -18.01 -9.41 1.33
N THR A 96 -16.76 -9.43 1.81
CA THR A 96 -16.36 -10.27 2.94
C THR A 96 -16.49 -9.58 4.30
N GLY A 97 -16.73 -8.26 4.34
CA GLY A 97 -16.88 -7.51 5.59
C GLY A 97 -17.90 -8.10 6.56
N GLY A 98 -19.04 -8.54 6.06
CA GLY A 98 -20.08 -9.21 6.84
C GLY A 98 -19.75 -10.63 7.32
N LEU A 99 -18.71 -11.28 6.77
CA LEU A 99 -18.31 -12.63 7.20
C LEU A 99 -17.78 -12.63 8.64
N SER A 100 -17.00 -11.61 9.01
CA SER A 100 -16.45 -11.50 10.35
C SER A 100 -17.54 -11.30 11.41
N ASP A 101 -18.57 -10.51 11.09
CA ASP A 101 -19.72 -10.30 11.96
C ASP A 101 -20.57 -11.56 12.11
N ARG A 102 -20.63 -12.40 11.06
CA ARG A 102 -21.43 -13.62 11.04
C ARG A 102 -20.72 -14.82 11.65
N TYR A 103 -19.47 -15.05 11.29
CA TYR A 103 -18.72 -16.25 11.69
C TYR A 103 -17.79 -16.03 12.88
N GLY A 104 -17.46 -14.78 13.19
CA GLY A 104 -16.60 -14.37 14.28
C GLY A 104 -15.26 -13.82 13.83
N TYR A 105 -14.75 -12.87 14.57
CA TYR A 105 -13.52 -12.17 14.26
C TYR A 105 -12.31 -13.10 14.34
N LYS A 106 -12.21 -13.89 15.41
CA LYS A 106 -11.09 -14.85 15.57
C LYS A 106 -11.06 -15.92 14.49
N GLN A 107 -12.23 -16.44 14.12
CA GLN A 107 -12.36 -17.49 13.10
C GLN A 107 -11.95 -16.96 11.72
N THR A 108 -12.36 -15.74 11.38
CA THR A 108 -12.00 -15.12 10.08
C THR A 108 -10.52 -14.77 10.02
N ILE A 109 -9.91 -14.29 11.11
CA ILE A 109 -8.47 -14.05 11.19
C ILE A 109 -7.70 -15.37 11.08
N PHE A 110 -8.15 -16.44 11.74
CA PHE A 110 -7.54 -17.77 11.64
C PHE A 110 -7.58 -18.29 10.20
N ALA A 111 -8.75 -18.29 9.57
CA ALA A 111 -8.92 -18.73 8.18
C ALA A 111 -8.05 -17.91 7.21
N SER A 112 -8.03 -16.58 7.38
CA SER A 112 -7.16 -15.69 6.61
C SER A 112 -5.69 -16.04 6.76
N THR A 113 -5.22 -16.29 7.98
CA THR A 113 -3.82 -16.66 8.26
C THR A 113 -3.45 -17.98 7.56
N VAL A 114 -4.32 -18.99 7.60
CA VAL A 114 -4.12 -20.26 6.86
C VAL A 114 -4.00 -20.01 5.36
N ILE A 115 -4.91 -19.23 4.78
CA ILE A 115 -4.90 -18.90 3.34
C ILE A 115 -3.61 -18.18 2.95
N LYS A 116 -3.14 -17.23 3.76
CA LYS A 116 -1.91 -16.49 3.49
C LYS A 116 -0.66 -17.37 3.59
N ILE A 117 -0.58 -18.24 4.60
CA ILE A 117 0.52 -19.21 4.70
C ILE A 117 0.55 -20.08 3.45
N ALA A 118 -0.59 -20.60 3.01
CA ALA A 118 -0.67 -21.38 1.76
C ALA A 118 -0.17 -20.55 0.57
N GLY A 119 -0.54 -19.26 0.48
CA GLY A 119 -0.06 -18.36 -0.58
C GLY A 119 1.45 -18.19 -0.59
N TYR A 120 2.07 -17.93 0.56
CA TYR A 120 3.53 -17.83 0.67
C TYR A 120 4.24 -19.15 0.35
N LEU A 121 3.69 -20.28 0.80
CA LEU A 121 4.26 -21.61 0.50
C LEU A 121 4.15 -21.94 -0.99
N VAL A 122 3.06 -21.58 -1.66
CA VAL A 122 2.90 -21.74 -3.12
C VAL A 122 3.97 -20.92 -3.85
N MET A 123 4.18 -19.64 -3.48
CA MET A 123 5.25 -18.83 -4.05
C MET A 123 6.64 -19.44 -3.85
N ALA A 124 6.90 -20.00 -2.67
CA ALA A 124 8.18 -20.62 -2.32
C ALA A 124 8.44 -21.94 -3.05
N SER A 125 7.37 -22.70 -3.35
CA SER A 125 7.47 -24.06 -3.91
C SER A 125 7.39 -24.11 -5.43
N PHE A 126 6.73 -23.11 -6.03
CA PHE A 126 6.50 -23.05 -7.49
C PHE A 126 7.07 -21.75 -8.07
N PRO A 127 8.40 -21.68 -8.32
CA PRO A 127 9.07 -20.50 -8.86
C PRO A 127 8.74 -20.30 -10.35
N SER A 128 7.50 -19.97 -10.64
CA SER A 128 6.98 -19.73 -11.98
C SER A 128 5.96 -18.59 -11.95
N PHE A 129 5.67 -18.02 -13.13
CA PHE A 129 4.64 -16.98 -13.26
C PHE A 129 3.30 -17.44 -12.66
N TYR A 130 2.83 -18.63 -12.99
CA TYR A 130 1.56 -19.15 -12.49
C TYR A 130 1.60 -19.50 -11.00
N GLY A 131 2.73 -19.99 -10.50
CA GLY A 131 2.92 -20.25 -9.08
C GLY A 131 2.87 -18.97 -8.26
N PHE A 132 3.57 -17.92 -8.71
CA PHE A 132 3.52 -16.61 -8.06
C PHE A 132 2.11 -15.98 -8.17
N PHE A 133 1.45 -16.09 -9.34
CA PHE A 133 0.08 -15.62 -9.52
C PHE A 133 -0.89 -16.29 -8.54
N ALA A 134 -0.88 -17.61 -8.46
CA ALA A 134 -1.73 -18.35 -7.53
C ALA A 134 -1.47 -17.96 -6.06
N GLY A 135 -0.19 -17.84 -5.68
CA GLY A 135 0.19 -17.39 -4.34
C GLY A 135 -0.28 -15.96 -4.05
N ALA A 136 -0.14 -15.03 -5.01
CA ALA A 136 -0.60 -13.65 -4.89
C ALA A 136 -2.14 -13.57 -4.72
N MET A 137 -2.90 -14.40 -5.45
CA MET A 137 -4.35 -14.46 -5.31
C MET A 137 -4.78 -15.01 -3.94
N LEU A 138 -4.08 -16.02 -3.42
CA LEU A 138 -4.28 -16.49 -2.05
C LEU A 138 -3.97 -15.39 -1.02
N LEU A 139 -2.88 -14.65 -1.19
CA LEU A 139 -2.55 -13.52 -0.31
C LEU A 139 -3.62 -12.43 -0.38
N ALA A 140 -4.07 -12.06 -1.58
CA ALA A 140 -5.12 -11.06 -1.77
C ALA A 140 -6.42 -11.47 -1.08
N GLY A 141 -6.87 -12.71 -1.29
CA GLY A 141 -8.07 -13.26 -0.66
C GLY A 141 -7.94 -13.35 0.86
N GLY A 142 -6.79 -13.81 1.35
CA GLY A 142 -6.48 -13.84 2.78
C GLY A 142 -6.51 -12.46 3.40
N THR A 143 -5.91 -11.45 2.77
CA THR A 143 -5.92 -10.05 3.24
C THR A 143 -7.34 -9.47 3.25
N ALA A 144 -8.14 -9.78 2.25
CA ALA A 144 -9.52 -9.34 2.16
C ALA A 144 -10.41 -9.86 3.31
N VAL A 145 -10.14 -11.06 3.79
CA VAL A 145 -10.83 -11.67 4.95
C VAL A 145 -10.25 -11.19 6.29
N PHE A 146 -8.94 -10.89 6.33
CA PHE A 146 -8.23 -10.45 7.53
C PHE A 146 -8.69 -9.08 8.02
N LYS A 147 -8.74 -8.11 7.12
CA LYS A 147 -9.00 -6.70 7.47
C LYS A 147 -10.30 -6.48 8.25
N PRO A 148 -11.46 -7.00 7.81
CA PRO A 148 -12.69 -6.85 8.58
C PRO A 148 -12.61 -7.50 9.97
N GLY A 149 -11.94 -8.64 10.09
CA GLY A 149 -11.75 -9.34 11.36
C GLY A 149 -10.93 -8.54 12.36
N ILE A 150 -9.78 -8.00 11.91
CA ILE A 150 -8.89 -7.23 12.77
C ILE A 150 -9.49 -5.88 13.17
N GLN A 151 -10.08 -5.15 12.22
CA GLN A 151 -10.70 -3.86 12.47
C GLN A 151 -11.95 -3.98 13.35
N GLY A 152 -12.77 -5.02 13.14
CA GLY A 152 -13.92 -5.31 13.98
C GLY A 152 -13.51 -5.61 15.43
N THR A 153 -12.45 -6.40 15.63
CA THR A 153 -11.89 -6.65 16.96
C THR A 153 -11.36 -5.37 17.61
N LEU A 154 -10.66 -4.52 16.84
CA LEU A 154 -10.15 -3.22 17.29
C LEU A 154 -11.28 -2.34 17.81
N VAL A 155 -12.33 -2.15 17.01
CA VAL A 155 -13.48 -1.31 17.39
C VAL A 155 -14.16 -1.83 18.67
N LYS A 156 -14.32 -3.16 18.79
CA LYS A 156 -14.92 -3.79 19.98
C LYS A 156 -14.02 -3.73 21.24
N SER A 157 -12.71 -3.52 21.06
CA SER A 157 -11.74 -3.42 22.17
C SER A 157 -11.42 -1.98 22.59
N THR A 158 -12.01 -0.98 21.94
CA THR A 158 -11.79 0.45 22.21
C THR A 158 -13.07 1.14 22.69
N LYS A 159 -12.90 2.23 23.44
CA LYS A 159 -14.00 3.09 23.90
C LYS A 159 -14.03 4.39 23.10
N ARG A 160 -15.17 5.09 23.09
CA ARG A 160 -15.28 6.40 22.40
C ARG A 160 -14.25 7.42 22.87
N GLU A 161 -13.92 7.42 24.17
CA GLU A 161 -13.00 8.36 24.82
C GLU A 161 -11.52 8.16 24.41
N ASN A 162 -11.13 6.96 23.96
CA ASN A 162 -9.77 6.62 23.53
C ASN A 162 -9.67 6.21 22.06
N SER A 163 -10.76 6.25 21.31
CA SER A 163 -10.84 5.75 19.94
C SER A 163 -9.84 6.44 18.99
N SER A 164 -9.73 7.76 19.05
CA SER A 164 -8.81 8.53 18.20
C SER A 164 -7.35 8.09 18.41
N MET A 165 -6.95 7.96 19.68
CA MET A 165 -5.61 7.49 20.02
C MET A 165 -5.39 6.03 19.61
N ALA A 166 -6.39 5.17 19.81
CA ALA A 166 -6.32 3.77 19.40
C ALA A 166 -6.07 3.61 17.90
N TRP A 167 -6.82 4.35 17.08
CA TRP A 167 -6.59 4.33 15.62
C TRP A 167 -5.22 4.87 15.24
N GLY A 168 -4.72 5.91 15.90
CA GLY A 168 -3.38 6.45 15.68
C GLY A 168 -2.28 5.42 15.98
N ILE A 169 -2.37 4.74 17.13
CA ILE A 169 -1.42 3.68 17.50
C ILE A 169 -1.54 2.49 16.56
N PHE A 170 -2.76 2.09 16.18
CA PHE A 170 -2.97 1.02 15.21
C PHE A 170 -2.34 1.35 13.85
N TYR A 171 -2.50 2.58 13.36
CA TYR A 171 -1.82 3.03 12.14
C TYR A 171 -0.29 2.99 12.29
N GLN A 172 0.24 3.31 13.47
CA GLN A 172 1.67 3.19 13.75
C GLN A 172 2.17 1.74 13.65
N THR A 173 1.39 0.76 14.14
CA THR A 173 1.77 -0.67 14.01
C THR A 173 1.83 -1.13 12.55
N VAL A 174 0.95 -0.60 11.69
CA VAL A 174 1.00 -0.82 10.23
C VAL A 174 2.34 -0.36 9.65
N ASN A 175 2.77 0.86 10.01
CA ASN A 175 4.01 1.45 9.49
C ASN A 175 5.27 0.75 10.04
N ILE A 176 5.27 0.31 11.30
CA ILE A 176 6.35 -0.51 11.85
C ILE A 176 6.49 -1.81 11.04
N GLY A 177 5.39 -2.51 10.78
CA GLY A 177 5.39 -3.70 9.92
C GLY A 177 5.87 -3.40 8.50
N GLY A 178 5.42 -2.28 7.94
CA GLY A 178 5.83 -1.79 6.62
C GLY A 178 7.32 -1.47 6.52
N PHE A 179 7.93 -0.96 7.58
CA PHE A 179 9.37 -0.71 7.67
C PHE A 179 10.17 -2.01 7.80
N LEU A 180 9.73 -2.94 8.64
CA LEU A 180 10.44 -4.19 8.89
C LEU A 180 10.38 -5.15 7.69
N GLY A 181 9.29 -5.12 6.89
CA GLY A 181 9.09 -6.00 5.75
C GLY A 181 10.20 -5.98 4.73
N PRO A 182 10.49 -4.83 4.11
CA PRO A 182 11.58 -4.68 3.15
C PRO A 182 12.97 -5.01 3.74
N LEU A 183 13.21 -4.73 5.03
CA LEU A 183 14.46 -5.12 5.72
C LEU A 183 14.68 -6.64 5.64
N LEU A 184 13.65 -7.40 6.03
CA LEU A 184 13.72 -8.86 6.00
C LEU A 184 13.88 -9.37 4.56
N ALA A 185 13.06 -8.84 3.64
CA ALA A 185 13.08 -9.26 2.25
C ALA A 185 14.43 -9.00 1.58
N GLY A 186 15.00 -7.81 1.78
CA GLY A 186 16.30 -7.45 1.25
C GLY A 186 17.42 -8.32 1.82
N TYR A 187 17.33 -8.72 3.09
CA TYR A 187 18.30 -9.67 3.69
C TYR A 187 18.13 -11.09 3.14
N MET A 188 16.90 -11.60 3.09
CA MET A 188 16.60 -12.96 2.67
C MET A 188 16.88 -13.19 1.18
N ARG A 189 16.59 -12.22 0.30
CA ARG A 189 16.85 -12.37 -1.15
C ARG A 189 18.33 -12.46 -1.49
N LYS A 190 19.24 -11.91 -0.65
CA LYS A 190 20.70 -12.07 -0.83
C LYS A 190 21.14 -13.53 -0.71
N MET A 191 20.35 -14.34 -0.01
CA MET A 191 20.57 -15.79 0.09
C MET A 191 19.88 -16.49 -1.08
N GLN A 192 18.54 -16.47 -1.11
CA GLN A 192 17.69 -17.02 -2.18
C GLN A 192 16.30 -16.39 -2.11
N TRP A 193 15.63 -16.19 -3.24
CA TRP A 193 14.25 -15.69 -3.32
C TRP A 193 13.26 -16.53 -2.51
N ARG A 194 13.45 -17.85 -2.48
CA ARG A 194 12.60 -18.78 -1.73
C ARG A 194 12.54 -18.43 -0.24
N TYR A 195 13.63 -17.94 0.35
CA TYR A 195 13.66 -17.61 1.77
C TYR A 195 12.84 -16.38 2.11
N VAL A 196 12.62 -15.46 1.17
CA VAL A 196 11.69 -14.34 1.36
C VAL A 196 10.29 -14.88 1.65
N PHE A 197 9.79 -15.78 0.81
CA PHE A 197 8.44 -16.33 0.96
C PHE A 197 8.30 -17.23 2.19
N LEU A 198 9.29 -18.06 2.47
CA LEU A 198 9.29 -18.93 3.66
C LEU A 198 9.34 -18.13 4.97
N SER A 199 10.14 -17.06 5.03
CA SER A 199 10.18 -16.20 6.22
C SER A 199 8.87 -15.45 6.42
N CYS A 200 8.22 -14.98 5.35
CA CYS A 200 6.90 -14.38 5.44
C CYS A 200 5.83 -15.38 5.90
N ALA A 201 5.89 -16.64 5.44
CA ALA A 201 5.02 -17.72 5.92
C ALA A 201 5.21 -17.98 7.42
N ALA A 202 6.46 -18.05 7.88
CA ALA A 202 6.79 -18.25 9.29
C ALA A 202 6.33 -17.06 10.17
N LEU A 203 6.55 -15.83 9.68
CA LEU A 203 6.08 -14.63 10.35
C LEU A 203 4.56 -14.61 10.54
N ILE A 204 3.80 -14.78 9.46
CA ILE A 204 2.34 -14.70 9.56
C ILE A 204 1.78 -15.83 10.44
N ALA A 205 2.47 -16.97 10.56
CA ALA A 205 2.08 -18.05 11.46
C ALA A 205 2.13 -17.65 12.95
N CYS A 206 2.93 -16.63 13.34
CA CYS A 206 2.92 -16.08 14.69
C CYS A 206 1.54 -15.55 15.10
N ASN A 207 0.69 -15.18 14.13
CA ASN A 207 -0.68 -14.77 14.43
C ASN A 207 -1.52 -15.89 15.06
N PHE A 208 -1.20 -17.15 14.85
CA PHE A 208 -1.87 -18.26 15.55
C PHE A 208 -1.60 -18.22 17.05
N LEU A 209 -0.35 -17.91 17.45
CA LEU A 209 0.00 -17.77 18.86
C LEU A 209 -0.75 -16.59 19.49
N LEU A 210 -0.77 -15.44 18.80
CA LEU A 210 -1.49 -14.24 19.25
C LEU A 210 -3.00 -14.49 19.37
N LEU A 211 -3.61 -15.25 18.45
CA LEU A 211 -5.02 -15.62 18.51
C LEU A 211 -5.37 -16.44 19.77
N LEU A 212 -4.45 -17.22 20.32
CA LEU A 212 -4.69 -18.02 21.52
C LEU A 212 -4.72 -17.17 22.79
N THR A 213 -4.14 -15.98 22.80
CA THR A 213 -3.88 -15.18 24.01
C THR A 213 -5.07 -14.37 24.50
N TYR A 214 -6.12 -14.15 23.67
CA TYR A 214 -7.25 -13.32 24.04
C TYR A 214 -8.60 -13.99 23.81
N LYS A 215 -9.63 -13.51 24.48
CA LYS A 215 -11.03 -13.89 24.20
C LYS A 215 -11.63 -12.89 23.21
N GLU A 216 -12.42 -13.37 22.26
CA GLU A 216 -13.06 -12.52 21.24
C GLU A 216 -14.05 -11.56 21.91
N PRO A 217 -13.85 -10.23 21.76
CA PRO A 217 -14.80 -9.27 22.29
C PRO A 217 -16.10 -9.28 21.47
N GLY A 218 -17.26 -9.11 22.17
CA GLY A 218 -18.57 -9.10 21.51
C GLY A 218 -19.08 -10.46 21.01
N LYS A 219 -18.43 -11.57 21.39
CA LYS A 219 -18.85 -12.92 20.96
C LYS A 219 -20.30 -13.24 21.40
N GLU A 220 -20.67 -12.89 22.62
CA GLU A 220 -22.02 -13.14 23.15
C GLU A 220 -23.08 -12.36 22.39
N GLU A 221 -22.85 -11.06 22.15
CA GLU A 221 -23.73 -10.20 21.35
C GLU A 221 -23.93 -10.76 19.92
N ARG A 222 -22.85 -11.27 19.30
CA ARG A 222 -22.89 -11.89 17.98
C ARG A 222 -23.74 -13.15 17.96
N LEU A 223 -23.56 -14.02 18.95
CA LEU A 223 -24.33 -15.26 19.07
C LEU A 223 -25.82 -14.99 19.27
N GLU A 224 -26.14 -13.99 20.10
CA GLU A 224 -27.53 -13.58 20.33
C GLU A 224 -28.17 -12.99 19.06
N ARG A 225 -27.47 -12.12 18.33
CA ARG A 225 -27.92 -11.63 17.02
C ARG A 225 -28.16 -12.75 16.02
N ALA A 226 -27.25 -13.74 15.95
CA ALA A 226 -27.41 -14.89 15.08
C ALA A 226 -28.65 -15.72 15.46
N ARG A 227 -28.94 -15.85 16.73
CA ARG A 227 -30.14 -16.51 17.25
C ARG A 227 -31.41 -15.74 16.85
N LEU A 228 -31.46 -14.42 17.12
CA LEU A 228 -32.61 -13.57 16.78
C LEU A 228 -32.87 -13.53 15.26
N THR A 229 -31.81 -13.60 14.44
CA THR A 229 -31.95 -13.68 12.99
C THR A 229 -32.54 -15.03 12.55
N LYS A 230 -32.12 -16.15 13.16
CA LYS A 230 -32.71 -17.46 12.89
C LYS A 230 -34.18 -17.56 13.31
N GLU A 231 -34.53 -16.89 14.39
CA GLU A 231 -35.90 -16.82 14.90
C GLU A 231 -36.79 -15.85 14.09
N GLY A 232 -36.25 -15.20 13.04
CA GLY A 232 -37.00 -14.25 12.22
C GLY A 232 -37.35 -12.92 12.90
N LYS A 233 -36.81 -12.69 14.11
CA LYS A 233 -37.08 -11.48 14.91
C LYS A 233 -36.24 -10.27 14.48
N LEU A 234 -35.13 -10.50 13.76
CA LEU A 234 -34.27 -9.46 13.21
C LEU A 234 -34.29 -9.58 11.68
N LYS A 235 -34.88 -8.59 10.99
CA LYS A 235 -34.74 -8.42 9.55
C LYS A 235 -33.39 -7.78 9.26
N GLN A 236 -32.50 -8.50 8.62
CA GLN A 236 -31.31 -7.89 8.03
C GLN A 236 -31.69 -7.38 6.65
N ASP A 237 -31.84 -6.06 6.52
CA ASP A 237 -31.90 -5.42 5.21
C ASP A 237 -30.60 -5.73 4.46
N ALA A 238 -30.73 -5.90 3.16
CA ALA A 238 -29.59 -6.18 2.31
C ALA A 238 -28.70 -4.92 2.21
N LEU A 239 -27.70 -4.82 3.09
CA LEU A 239 -26.73 -3.70 3.21
C LEU A 239 -26.20 -3.25 1.83
N TRP A 240 -26.04 -4.18 0.88
CA TRP A 240 -25.57 -3.86 -0.46
C TRP A 240 -26.50 -2.94 -1.26
N LYS A 241 -27.84 -3.04 -1.07
CA LYS A 241 -28.80 -2.17 -1.75
C LYS A 241 -28.71 -0.73 -1.23
N GLU A 242 -28.53 -0.57 0.06
CA GLU A 242 -28.35 0.72 0.69
C GLU A 242 -27.00 1.34 0.31
N SER A 243 -25.93 0.56 0.33
CA SER A 243 -24.60 0.97 -0.11
C SER A 243 -24.61 1.46 -1.56
N LEU A 244 -25.27 0.73 -2.48
CA LEU A 244 -25.40 1.16 -3.87
C LEU A 244 -26.19 2.47 -4.03
N ARG A 245 -27.22 2.68 -3.20
CA ARG A 245 -28.00 3.93 -3.21
C ARG A 245 -27.16 5.12 -2.76
N GLU A 246 -26.35 4.95 -1.71
CA GLU A 246 -25.45 5.99 -1.21
C GLU A 246 -24.32 6.28 -2.21
N LEU A 247 -23.73 5.27 -2.82
CA LEU A 247 -22.70 5.42 -3.86
C LEU A 247 -23.20 6.14 -5.12
N LYS A 248 -24.49 6.05 -5.46
CA LYS A 248 -25.09 6.79 -6.59
C LYS A 248 -25.16 8.30 -6.35
N LYS A 249 -25.00 8.77 -5.12
CA LYS A 249 -24.97 10.21 -4.83
C LYS A 249 -23.76 10.85 -5.50
N LYS A 250 -23.98 11.86 -6.35
CA LYS A 250 -22.95 12.49 -7.20
C LYS A 250 -21.73 12.95 -6.41
N HIS A 251 -21.93 13.52 -5.23
CA HIS A 251 -20.85 14.02 -4.39
C HIS A 251 -19.99 12.90 -3.77
N VAL A 252 -20.54 11.70 -3.57
CA VAL A 252 -19.81 10.55 -3.04
C VAL A 252 -18.93 9.94 -4.13
N TRP A 253 -19.52 9.45 -5.22
CA TRP A 253 -18.75 8.75 -6.25
C TRP A 253 -17.72 9.65 -6.93
N LEU A 254 -18.03 10.96 -7.14
CA LEU A 254 -17.11 11.90 -7.74
C LEU A 254 -15.86 12.10 -6.87
N TYR A 255 -16.04 12.22 -5.55
CA TYR A 255 -14.93 12.30 -4.61
C TYR A 255 -14.04 11.06 -4.65
N LEU A 256 -14.66 9.88 -4.61
CA LEU A 256 -13.95 8.61 -4.65
C LEU A 256 -13.17 8.44 -5.95
N LEU A 257 -13.80 8.77 -7.08
CA LEU A 257 -13.16 8.69 -8.39
C LEU A 257 -11.96 9.64 -8.53
N ILE A 258 -12.12 10.91 -8.12
CA ILE A 258 -11.03 11.90 -8.18
C ILE A 258 -9.84 11.44 -7.33
N PHE A 259 -10.09 10.96 -6.11
CA PHE A 259 -9.01 10.57 -5.21
C PHE A 259 -8.32 9.25 -5.62
N SER A 260 -8.90 8.47 -6.52
CA SER A 260 -8.27 7.27 -7.07
C SER A 260 -6.93 7.56 -7.77
N GLY A 261 -6.77 8.76 -8.34
CA GLY A 261 -5.49 9.17 -8.94
C GLY A 261 -4.36 9.32 -7.94
N PHE A 262 -4.62 9.74 -6.69
CA PHE A 262 -3.62 9.72 -5.63
C PHE A 262 -3.16 8.29 -5.32
N TRP A 263 -4.10 7.35 -5.22
CA TRP A 263 -3.79 5.95 -4.95
C TRP A 263 -3.10 5.26 -6.12
N TYR A 264 -3.31 5.73 -7.36
CA TYR A 264 -2.53 5.30 -8.52
C TYR A 264 -1.05 5.63 -8.33
N MET A 265 -0.71 6.90 -8.01
CA MET A 265 0.67 7.31 -7.76
C MET A 265 1.27 6.61 -6.53
N PHE A 266 0.47 6.41 -5.48
CA PHE A 266 0.90 5.72 -4.27
C PHE A 266 1.37 4.29 -4.57
N ASN A 267 0.62 3.53 -5.37
CA ASN A 267 0.97 2.15 -5.66
C ASN A 267 2.23 2.05 -6.52
N ALA A 268 2.48 3.01 -7.40
CA ALA A 268 3.69 3.07 -8.22
C ALA A 268 4.99 3.15 -7.39
N LEU A 269 4.92 3.68 -6.17
CA LEU A 269 6.04 3.65 -5.22
C LEU A 269 6.47 2.21 -4.87
N PHE A 270 5.55 1.26 -4.88
CA PHE A 270 5.83 -0.13 -4.52
C PHE A 270 5.97 -1.06 -5.72
N ASP A 271 5.36 -0.73 -6.85
CA ASP A 271 5.33 -1.61 -8.02
C ASP A 271 6.34 -1.20 -9.10
N VAL A 272 6.52 0.10 -9.34
CA VAL A 272 7.38 0.62 -10.41
C VAL A 272 8.71 1.15 -9.89
N LEU A 273 8.70 1.88 -8.77
CA LEU A 273 9.92 2.52 -8.25
C LEU A 273 11.03 1.52 -7.89
N PRO A 274 10.77 0.33 -7.30
CA PRO A 274 11.83 -0.64 -7.04
C PRO A 274 12.55 -1.08 -8.32
N ALA A 275 11.79 -1.34 -9.39
CA ALA A 275 12.33 -1.70 -10.69
C ALA A 275 13.14 -0.55 -11.30
N HIS A 276 12.69 0.69 -11.13
CA HIS A 276 13.40 1.87 -11.61
C HIS A 276 14.71 2.10 -10.85
N ILE A 277 14.70 1.91 -9.52
CA ILE A 277 15.91 2.04 -8.72
C ILE A 277 16.94 0.97 -9.14
N GLU A 278 16.52 -0.29 -9.28
CA GLU A 278 17.39 -1.39 -9.71
C GLU A 278 17.99 -1.15 -11.10
N ASP A 279 17.21 -0.59 -12.03
CA ASP A 279 17.67 -0.38 -13.41
C ASP A 279 18.53 0.87 -13.57
N TRP A 280 18.15 1.99 -12.93
CA TRP A 280 18.62 3.31 -13.34
C TRP A 280 19.30 4.13 -12.26
N VAL A 281 18.99 3.90 -10.97
CA VAL A 281 19.49 4.76 -9.88
C VAL A 281 20.83 4.26 -9.37
N ASP A 282 21.83 5.14 -9.37
CA ASP A 282 23.12 4.86 -8.73
C ASP A 282 23.09 5.28 -7.27
N THR A 283 22.91 4.29 -6.36
CA THR A 283 22.89 4.52 -4.91
C THR A 283 24.30 4.56 -4.29
N ARG A 284 25.36 4.31 -5.07
CA ARG A 284 26.74 4.39 -4.60
C ARG A 284 27.15 5.84 -4.25
N ASP A 285 26.53 6.83 -4.91
CA ASP A 285 26.75 8.24 -4.60
C ASP A 285 26.34 8.56 -3.14
N ILE A 286 25.23 7.98 -2.67
CA ILE A 286 24.75 8.10 -1.28
C ILE A 286 25.76 7.46 -0.34
N VAL A 287 26.14 6.21 -0.61
CA VAL A 287 27.05 5.46 0.24
C VAL A 287 28.41 6.15 0.31
N LYS A 288 28.92 6.60 -0.83
CA LYS A 288 30.19 7.33 -0.90
C LYS A 288 30.18 8.63 -0.09
N SER A 289 29.06 9.34 -0.09
CA SER A 289 28.93 10.59 0.67
C SER A 289 28.79 10.37 2.18
N LEU A 290 28.19 9.25 2.61
CA LEU A 290 27.96 8.94 4.02
C LEU A 290 29.10 8.13 4.66
N PHE A 291 29.72 7.22 3.91
CA PHE A 291 30.68 6.25 4.44
C PHE A 291 32.04 6.28 3.73
N GLY A 292 32.23 7.16 2.72
CA GLY A 292 33.44 7.24 1.91
C GLY A 292 33.45 6.22 0.75
N THR A 293 34.55 6.25 -0.02
CA THR A 293 34.70 5.46 -1.26
C THR A 293 34.71 3.94 -1.04
N GLY A 294 35.10 3.48 0.14
CA GLY A 294 35.13 2.05 0.49
C GLY A 294 33.81 1.50 1.03
N GLY A 295 32.78 2.36 1.16
CA GLY A 295 31.52 1.95 1.77
C GLY A 295 31.63 1.63 3.25
N THR A 296 30.75 0.76 3.77
CA THR A 296 30.74 0.36 5.19
C THR A 296 30.93 -1.15 5.36
N GLN A 297 31.69 -1.54 6.37
CA GLN A 297 31.82 -2.95 6.78
C GLN A 297 30.93 -3.29 7.99
N SER A 298 30.18 -2.33 8.54
CA SER A 298 29.29 -2.57 9.67
C SER A 298 28.08 -3.41 9.24
N GLU A 299 27.97 -4.62 9.74
CA GLU A 299 26.84 -5.52 9.46
C GLU A 299 25.50 -4.93 9.94
N LEU A 300 25.50 -4.16 11.04
CA LEU A 300 24.29 -3.46 11.51
C LEU A 300 23.84 -2.41 10.50
N VAL A 301 24.76 -1.60 9.96
CA VAL A 301 24.44 -0.59 8.95
C VAL A 301 23.94 -1.27 7.67
N LYS A 302 24.65 -2.29 7.19
CA LYS A 302 24.25 -3.08 6.02
C LYS A 302 22.84 -3.67 6.17
N PHE A 303 22.50 -4.12 7.38
CA PHE A 303 21.18 -4.66 7.68
C PHE A 303 20.09 -3.58 7.65
N PHE A 304 20.24 -2.50 8.45
CA PHE A 304 19.20 -1.49 8.60
C PHE A 304 19.00 -0.61 7.36
N VAL A 305 20.08 -0.36 6.60
CA VAL A 305 20.03 0.40 5.35
C VAL A 305 19.68 -0.50 4.15
N VAL A 306 19.71 -1.82 4.33
CA VAL A 306 19.51 -2.83 3.27
C VAL A 306 20.52 -2.63 2.13
N MET A 307 21.80 -2.86 2.43
CA MET A 307 22.88 -2.72 1.46
C MET A 307 23.27 -4.05 0.81
N ASN A 308 24.01 -3.97 -0.30
CA ASN A 308 24.66 -5.15 -0.88
C ASN A 308 25.68 -5.78 0.10
N LYS A 309 26.23 -6.95 -0.24
CA LYS A 309 27.19 -7.66 0.65
C LYS A 309 28.47 -6.86 0.90
N GLU A 310 28.90 -6.14 -0.11
CA GLU A 310 30.12 -5.31 -0.07
C GLU A 310 29.93 -4.02 0.74
N GLY A 311 28.70 -3.61 1.04
CA GLY A 311 28.38 -2.37 1.74
C GLY A 311 28.62 -1.11 0.92
N THR A 312 28.54 -1.22 -0.41
CA THR A 312 28.82 -0.13 -1.37
C THR A 312 27.59 0.43 -2.07
N GLU A 313 26.46 -0.27 -2.00
CA GLU A 313 25.20 0.11 -2.65
C GLU A 313 24.03 -0.13 -1.73
N ILE A 314 23.02 0.78 -1.76
CA ILE A 314 21.75 0.60 -1.09
C ILE A 314 20.80 -0.10 -2.08
N LEU A 315 20.21 -1.20 -1.65
CA LEU A 315 19.26 -1.94 -2.47
C LEU A 315 17.91 -1.22 -2.55
N PRO A 316 17.08 -1.48 -3.58
CA PRO A 316 15.78 -0.83 -3.75
C PRO A 316 14.88 -0.90 -2.51
N GLU A 317 14.91 -2.00 -1.78
CA GLU A 317 14.14 -2.17 -0.54
C GLU A 317 14.58 -1.19 0.56
N GLY A 318 15.88 -0.90 0.64
CA GLY A 318 16.44 0.10 1.56
C GLY A 318 15.97 1.51 1.22
N MET A 319 15.92 1.82 -0.07
CA MET A 319 15.40 3.10 -0.55
C MET A 319 13.90 3.25 -0.23
N LEU A 320 13.09 2.21 -0.46
CA LEU A 320 11.67 2.23 -0.12
C LEU A 320 11.41 2.40 1.37
N ASN A 321 12.28 1.86 2.22
CA ASN A 321 12.16 1.99 3.67
C ASN A 321 12.25 3.43 4.17
N LEU A 322 12.79 4.36 3.39
CA LEU A 322 12.78 5.79 3.72
C LEU A 322 11.35 6.32 3.87
N ASN A 323 10.40 5.85 3.05
CA ASN A 323 8.99 6.21 3.16
C ASN A 323 8.42 5.76 4.52
N ALA A 324 8.46 4.46 4.81
CA ALA A 324 7.92 3.92 6.06
C ALA A 324 8.65 4.48 7.30
N GLY A 325 9.97 4.65 7.22
CA GLY A 325 10.79 5.21 8.30
C GLY A 325 10.44 6.67 8.61
N LEU A 326 10.25 7.50 7.59
CA LEU A 326 9.83 8.89 7.78
C LEU A 326 8.42 8.96 8.37
N ILE A 327 7.48 8.18 7.85
CA ILE A 327 6.11 8.16 8.37
C ILE A 327 6.10 7.69 9.83
N MET A 328 6.81 6.61 10.14
CA MET A 328 6.89 6.06 11.48
C MET A 328 7.38 7.09 12.52
N THR A 329 8.32 7.94 12.14
CA THR A 329 8.94 8.91 13.06
C THR A 329 8.22 10.25 13.10
N THR A 330 7.55 10.67 12.02
CA THR A 330 7.06 12.05 11.87
C THR A 330 5.54 12.18 11.67
N CYS A 331 4.80 11.07 11.58
CA CYS A 331 3.35 11.11 11.30
C CYS A 331 2.57 12.04 12.24
N PHE A 332 2.93 12.11 13.53
CA PHE A 332 2.28 12.99 14.50
C PHE A 332 2.47 14.48 14.19
N LEU A 333 3.66 14.86 13.70
CA LEU A 333 3.95 16.25 13.30
C LEU A 333 3.07 16.66 12.13
N PHE A 334 2.96 15.80 11.12
CA PHE A 334 2.14 16.09 9.94
C PHE A 334 0.64 15.99 10.22
N ALA A 335 0.21 15.11 11.12
CA ALA A 335 -1.17 15.08 11.61
C ALA A 335 -1.53 16.40 12.31
N TRP A 336 -0.64 16.93 13.16
CA TRP A 336 -0.80 18.23 13.81
C TRP A 336 -0.83 19.38 12.80
N ALA A 337 0.08 19.40 11.83
CA ALA A 337 0.11 20.43 10.79
C ALA A 337 -1.14 20.40 9.90
N SER A 338 -1.54 19.21 9.45
CA SER A 338 -2.74 19.01 8.63
C SER A 338 -4.03 19.35 9.39
N GLY A 339 -4.06 19.17 10.73
CA GLY A 339 -5.18 19.55 11.58
C GLY A 339 -5.51 21.05 11.55
N ARG A 340 -4.53 21.91 11.21
CA ARG A 340 -4.71 23.36 11.03
C ARG A 340 -5.19 23.74 9.64
N MET A 341 -5.24 22.79 8.70
CA MET A 341 -5.63 23.01 7.33
C MET A 341 -7.03 22.44 7.08
N ARG A 342 -7.76 23.02 6.13
CA ARG A 342 -8.99 22.39 5.62
C ARG A 342 -8.63 21.06 4.97
N ALA A 343 -9.43 20.04 5.15
CA ALA A 343 -9.16 18.68 4.64
C ALA A 343 -8.86 18.69 3.13
N THR A 344 -9.68 19.38 2.33
CA THR A 344 -9.44 19.51 0.87
C THR A 344 -8.15 20.25 0.53
N THR A 345 -7.76 21.28 1.29
CA THR A 345 -6.49 22.01 1.08
C THR A 345 -5.30 21.11 1.40
N SER A 346 -5.35 20.38 2.52
CA SER A 346 -4.29 19.44 2.88
C SER A 346 -4.11 18.33 1.82
N MET A 347 -5.24 17.78 1.32
CA MET A 347 -5.20 16.78 0.25
C MET A 347 -4.62 17.33 -1.06
N VAL A 348 -4.95 18.57 -1.45
CA VAL A 348 -4.38 19.22 -2.64
C VAL A 348 -2.87 19.39 -2.49
N VAL A 349 -2.42 19.97 -1.36
CA VAL A 349 -0.99 20.18 -1.09
C VAL A 349 -0.24 18.85 -1.09
N GLY A 350 -0.75 17.84 -0.38
CA GLY A 350 -0.12 16.54 -0.31
C GLY A 350 -0.08 15.83 -1.68
N THR A 351 -1.16 15.93 -2.49
CA THR A 351 -1.17 15.38 -3.84
C THR A 351 -0.17 16.10 -4.76
N LEU A 352 -0.04 17.43 -4.65
CA LEU A 352 0.96 18.17 -5.41
C LEU A 352 2.40 17.79 -5.00
N MET A 353 2.67 17.57 -3.72
CA MET A 353 3.96 17.06 -3.26
C MET A 353 4.26 15.68 -3.82
N ALA A 354 3.28 14.76 -3.78
CA ALA A 354 3.40 13.45 -4.41
C ALA A 354 3.66 13.56 -5.93
N THR A 355 3.00 14.52 -6.60
CA THR A 355 3.22 14.82 -8.03
C THR A 355 4.65 15.26 -8.32
N VAL A 356 5.18 16.20 -7.52
CA VAL A 356 6.59 16.65 -7.64
C VAL A 356 7.54 15.47 -7.44
N ALA A 357 7.26 14.61 -6.47
CA ALA A 357 8.06 13.40 -6.23
C ALA A 357 8.07 12.46 -7.46
N MET A 358 6.93 12.28 -8.14
CA MET A 358 6.88 11.49 -9.37
C MET A 358 7.80 12.07 -10.45
N PHE A 359 7.74 13.38 -10.71
CA PHE A 359 8.63 14.01 -11.68
C PHE A 359 10.11 13.85 -11.30
N LEU A 360 10.46 14.03 -10.03
CA LEU A 360 11.83 13.85 -9.54
C LEU A 360 12.34 12.42 -9.71
N SER A 361 11.48 11.41 -9.54
CA SER A 361 11.84 10.00 -9.69
C SER A 361 12.34 9.64 -11.10
N GLY A 362 11.86 10.35 -12.13
CA GLY A 362 12.29 10.17 -13.52
C GLY A 362 13.32 11.19 -14.04
N TYR A 363 13.75 12.10 -13.18
CA TYR A 363 14.60 13.22 -13.62
C TYR A 363 16.09 12.88 -13.73
N SER A 364 16.59 11.97 -12.89
CA SER A 364 18.03 11.68 -12.79
C SER A 364 18.30 10.28 -12.28
N THR A 365 19.50 9.79 -12.59
CA THR A 365 20.05 8.53 -12.08
C THR A 365 20.72 8.68 -10.71
N LEU A 366 20.81 9.90 -10.15
CA LEU A 366 21.47 10.16 -8.86
C LEU A 366 20.62 9.67 -7.69
N GLY A 367 21.22 8.88 -6.80
CA GLY A 367 20.56 8.32 -5.63
C GLY A 367 19.97 9.37 -4.70
N TRP A 368 20.66 10.50 -4.47
CA TRP A 368 20.16 11.58 -3.62
C TRP A 368 18.89 12.24 -4.15
N ILE A 369 18.69 12.30 -5.47
CA ILE A 369 17.43 12.81 -6.05
C ILE A 369 16.29 11.83 -5.76
N SER A 370 16.55 10.53 -5.87
CA SER A 370 15.57 9.49 -5.51
C SER A 370 15.23 9.52 -4.01
N VAL A 371 16.22 9.75 -3.13
CA VAL A 371 15.96 9.99 -1.69
C VAL A 371 15.02 11.18 -1.50
N GLY A 372 15.34 12.31 -2.13
CA GLY A 372 14.50 13.51 -2.06
C GLY A 372 13.08 13.27 -2.57
N ALA A 373 12.93 12.55 -3.69
CA ALA A 373 11.63 12.17 -4.24
C ALA A 373 10.81 11.33 -3.25
N ILE A 374 11.40 10.29 -2.67
CA ILE A 374 10.72 9.41 -1.70
C ILE A 374 10.31 10.19 -0.46
N LEU A 375 11.18 11.06 0.08
CA LEU A 375 10.86 11.86 1.27
C LEU A 375 9.74 12.87 0.98
N ILE A 376 9.77 13.56 -0.17
CA ILE A 376 8.71 14.49 -0.59
C ILE A 376 7.39 13.74 -0.78
N PHE A 377 7.41 12.54 -1.39
CA PHE A 377 6.24 11.69 -1.52
C PHE A 377 5.65 11.33 -0.16
N SER A 378 6.49 10.92 0.79
CA SER A 378 6.08 10.52 2.14
C SER A 378 5.39 11.66 2.89
N VAL A 379 5.90 12.90 2.76
CA VAL A 379 5.23 14.08 3.31
C VAL A 379 3.88 14.30 2.63
N GLY A 380 3.82 14.20 1.31
CA GLY A 380 2.58 14.29 0.53
C GLY A 380 1.54 13.26 0.96
N GLU A 381 1.97 12.02 1.22
CA GLU A 381 1.14 10.95 1.74
C GLU A 381 0.56 11.26 3.12
N MET A 382 1.40 11.70 4.06
CA MET A 382 0.96 12.06 5.42
C MET A 382 -0.03 13.21 5.45
N LEU A 383 0.03 14.13 4.48
CA LEU A 383 -0.93 15.23 4.34
C LEU A 383 -2.22 14.82 3.64
N SER A 384 -2.21 13.79 2.78
CA SER A 384 -3.36 13.41 1.94
C SER A 384 -4.16 12.25 2.51
N SER A 385 -3.50 11.13 2.82
CA SER A 385 -4.16 9.85 3.15
C SER A 385 -5.01 9.90 4.43
N PRO A 386 -4.54 10.46 5.57
CA PRO A 386 -5.38 10.59 6.75
C PRO A 386 -6.56 11.55 6.53
N LYS A 387 -6.34 12.64 5.80
CA LYS A 387 -7.36 13.64 5.49
C LYS A 387 -8.43 13.13 4.54
N PHE A 388 -8.08 12.22 3.64
CA PHE A 388 -9.05 11.51 2.82
C PHE A 388 -10.07 10.74 3.67
N SER A 389 -9.58 9.95 4.63
CA SER A 389 -10.43 9.15 5.52
C SER A 389 -11.25 10.04 6.48
N GLU A 390 -10.64 11.09 7.03
CA GLU A 390 -11.30 12.08 7.86
C GLU A 390 -12.46 12.78 7.11
N PHE A 391 -12.20 13.21 5.88
CA PHE A 391 -13.20 13.91 5.08
C PHE A 391 -14.40 13.03 4.78
N ILE A 392 -14.19 11.77 4.37
CA ILE A 392 -15.29 10.84 4.06
C ILE A 392 -16.09 10.48 5.33
N GLY A 393 -15.42 10.33 6.46
CA GLY A 393 -16.05 10.08 7.76
C GLY A 393 -16.91 11.26 8.27
N ASN A 394 -16.44 12.49 8.07
CA ASN A 394 -17.17 13.71 8.45
C ASN A 394 -18.34 14.03 7.51
N PHE A 395 -18.23 13.59 6.28
CA PHE A 395 -19.25 13.78 5.25
C PHE A 395 -20.39 12.75 5.34
N ALA A 396 -20.16 11.63 6.03
CA ALA A 396 -21.10 10.56 6.18
C ALA A 396 -22.25 10.95 7.14
N PRO A 397 -23.52 10.60 6.81
CA PRO A 397 -24.62 10.67 7.78
C PRO A 397 -24.26 9.89 9.07
N ALA A 398 -24.77 10.37 10.21
CA ALA A 398 -24.41 9.81 11.53
C ALA A 398 -24.66 8.29 11.65
N ASP A 399 -25.73 7.82 11.05
CA ASP A 399 -26.18 6.42 11.01
C ASP A 399 -25.41 5.55 9.98
N LYS A 400 -24.61 6.17 9.08
CA LYS A 400 -23.94 5.51 7.94
C LYS A 400 -22.42 5.66 7.94
N LYS A 401 -21.82 6.15 9.01
CA LYS A 401 -20.37 6.41 9.07
C LYS A 401 -19.52 5.19 8.73
N ALA A 402 -19.86 4.02 9.27
CA ALA A 402 -19.14 2.78 8.98
C ALA A 402 -19.21 2.38 7.49
N MET A 403 -20.38 2.57 6.86
CA MET A 403 -20.59 2.34 5.43
C MET A 403 -19.70 3.24 4.58
N TYR A 404 -19.67 4.54 4.86
CA TYR A 404 -18.86 5.52 4.14
C TYR A 404 -17.36 5.28 4.33
N LEU A 405 -16.93 4.87 5.53
CA LEU A 405 -15.53 4.44 5.75
C LEU A 405 -15.21 3.18 4.94
N GLY A 406 -16.17 2.27 4.76
CA GLY A 406 -16.01 1.15 3.82
C GLY A 406 -15.81 1.60 2.37
N PHE A 407 -16.47 2.67 1.94
CA PHE A 407 -16.27 3.24 0.60
C PHE A 407 -14.86 3.79 0.37
N SER A 408 -14.10 4.07 1.43
CA SER A 408 -12.70 4.48 1.30
C SER A 408 -11.81 3.45 0.62
N GLN A 409 -12.25 2.19 0.52
CA GLN A 409 -11.53 1.14 -0.21
C GLN A 409 -11.74 1.23 -1.74
N ILE A 410 -12.77 1.93 -2.22
CA ILE A 410 -13.07 2.06 -3.66
C ILE A 410 -11.96 2.81 -4.43
N PRO A 411 -11.47 3.97 -3.97
CA PRO A 411 -10.34 4.64 -4.62
C PRO A 411 -9.07 3.80 -4.69
N LEU A 412 -8.81 2.96 -3.66
CA LEU A 412 -7.70 2.02 -3.68
C LEU A 412 -7.92 0.96 -4.76
N ALA A 413 -9.13 0.38 -4.84
CA ALA A 413 -9.47 -0.61 -5.87
C ALA A 413 -9.28 -0.05 -7.29
N ILE A 414 -9.73 1.19 -7.52
CA ILE A 414 -9.60 1.85 -8.83
C ILE A 414 -8.14 2.24 -9.09
N GLY A 415 -7.49 2.97 -8.17
CA GLY A 415 -6.15 3.50 -8.34
C GLY A 415 -5.10 2.40 -8.46
N TRP A 416 -5.05 1.50 -7.49
CA TRP A 416 -4.08 0.38 -7.48
C TRP A 416 -4.34 -0.62 -8.60
N GLY A 417 -5.63 -0.92 -8.89
CA GLY A 417 -5.98 -1.82 -9.98
C GLY A 417 -5.56 -1.26 -11.34
N LEU A 418 -5.91 0.00 -11.63
CA LEU A 418 -5.51 0.65 -12.88
C LEU A 418 -3.99 0.77 -13.00
N GLU A 419 -3.31 1.16 -11.92
CA GLU A 419 -1.86 1.27 -11.88
C GLU A 419 -1.20 -0.08 -12.17
N GLY A 420 -1.58 -1.14 -11.46
CA GLY A 420 -1.01 -2.46 -11.63
C GLY A 420 -1.15 -3.03 -13.06
N PHE A 421 -2.22 -2.66 -13.78
CA PHE A 421 -2.37 -3.07 -15.19
C PHE A 421 -1.64 -2.15 -16.17
N THR A 422 -1.53 -0.85 -15.89
CA THR A 422 -1.04 0.13 -16.88
C THR A 422 0.42 0.54 -16.65
N ALA A 423 0.82 0.78 -15.42
CA ALA A 423 2.16 1.30 -15.13
C ALA A 423 3.29 0.32 -15.46
N PRO A 424 3.16 -1.01 -15.22
CA PRO A 424 4.17 -1.98 -15.68
C PRO A 424 4.31 -2.06 -17.20
N VAL A 425 3.20 -1.88 -17.95
CA VAL A 425 3.22 -1.84 -19.42
C VAL A 425 3.95 -0.58 -19.91
N LEU A 426 3.66 0.57 -19.30
CA LEU A 426 4.38 1.81 -19.59
C LEU A 426 5.86 1.70 -19.25
N TYR A 427 6.19 1.08 -18.11
CA TYR A 427 7.57 0.84 -17.71
C TYR A 427 8.31 -0.02 -18.71
N ASP A 428 7.72 -1.13 -19.13
CA ASP A 428 8.33 -2.05 -20.10
C ASP A 428 8.59 -1.38 -21.43
N HIS A 429 7.67 -0.48 -21.84
CA HIS A 429 7.82 0.24 -23.11
C HIS A 429 8.83 1.39 -23.04
N PHE A 430 8.83 2.18 -21.97
CA PHE A 430 9.61 3.44 -21.91
C PHE A 430 10.81 3.39 -20.97
N ALA A 431 10.94 2.38 -20.11
CA ALA A 431 11.95 2.33 -19.06
C ALA A 431 12.61 0.96 -18.85
N SER A 432 12.33 -0.05 -19.66
CA SER A 432 12.94 -1.38 -19.49
C SER A 432 14.39 -1.39 -19.96
N LYS A 433 15.32 -1.49 -19.02
CA LYS A 433 16.75 -1.58 -19.28
C LYS A 433 17.12 -2.82 -20.11
N ASP A 434 16.46 -3.95 -19.85
CA ASP A 434 16.68 -5.19 -20.62
C ASP A 434 16.29 -5.03 -22.09
N ARG A 435 15.14 -4.39 -22.36
CA ARG A 435 14.70 -4.10 -23.72
C ARG A 435 15.68 -3.19 -24.46
N PHE A 436 16.08 -2.09 -23.84
CA PHE A 436 17.02 -1.16 -24.47
C PHE A 436 18.41 -1.77 -24.70
N ALA A 437 18.84 -2.64 -23.77
CA ALA A 437 20.06 -3.41 -23.96
C ALA A 437 19.98 -4.35 -25.17
N ARG A 438 18.84 -5.01 -25.40
CA ARG A 438 18.60 -5.84 -26.59
C ARG A 438 18.65 -5.02 -27.88
N GLU A 439 18.02 -3.87 -27.90
CA GLU A 439 18.02 -2.94 -29.01
C GLU A 439 19.47 -2.49 -29.34
N LEU A 440 20.25 -2.15 -28.30
CA LEU A 440 21.66 -1.73 -28.50
C LEU A 440 22.56 -2.89 -28.91
N LEU A 441 22.36 -4.12 -28.40
CA LEU A 441 23.08 -5.32 -28.88
C LEU A 441 22.86 -5.56 -30.37
N ALA A 442 21.62 -5.45 -30.85
CA ALA A 442 21.31 -5.55 -32.27
C ALA A 442 22.00 -4.44 -33.09
N GLN A 443 21.96 -3.18 -32.62
CA GLN A 443 22.62 -2.05 -33.26
C GLN A 443 24.15 -2.19 -33.31
N ARG A 444 24.75 -2.82 -32.30
CA ARG A 444 26.20 -3.08 -32.22
C ARG A 444 26.64 -4.32 -33.01
N GLY A 445 25.71 -4.98 -33.73
CA GLY A 445 26.02 -6.06 -34.66
C GLY A 445 25.96 -7.47 -34.08
N MET A 446 25.32 -7.68 -32.94
CA MET A 446 25.01 -9.03 -32.45
C MET A 446 24.06 -9.72 -33.45
N ALA A 447 24.40 -10.94 -33.88
CA ALA A 447 23.55 -11.69 -34.79
C ALA A 447 22.19 -12.00 -34.19
N ALA A 448 21.11 -11.95 -34.99
CA ALA A 448 19.74 -12.20 -34.51
C ALA A 448 19.61 -13.56 -33.83
N SER A 449 20.27 -14.60 -34.34
CA SER A 449 20.30 -15.93 -33.72
C SER A 449 20.95 -15.96 -32.33
N GLN A 450 21.94 -15.12 -32.08
CA GLN A 450 22.54 -14.96 -30.75
C GLN A 450 21.61 -14.16 -29.80
N LEU A 451 20.99 -13.10 -30.35
CA LEU A 451 20.06 -12.27 -29.56
C LEU A 451 18.82 -13.06 -29.07
N GLU A 452 18.34 -14.01 -29.89
CA GLU A 452 17.24 -14.91 -29.48
C GLU A 452 17.62 -15.85 -28.32
N THR A 453 18.91 -16.16 -28.15
CA THR A 453 19.38 -16.98 -27.02
C THR A 453 19.52 -16.21 -25.73
N VAL A 454 19.53 -14.87 -25.76
CA VAL A 454 19.62 -14.03 -24.59
C VAL A 454 18.28 -14.06 -23.83
N LYS A 455 18.29 -14.58 -22.61
CA LYS A 455 17.08 -14.69 -21.81
C LYS A 455 16.63 -13.33 -21.25
N GLN A 456 15.36 -13.23 -20.94
CA GLN A 456 14.80 -12.02 -20.31
C GLN A 456 15.52 -11.69 -18.99
N GLY A 457 15.88 -10.43 -18.81
CA GLY A 457 16.64 -9.93 -17.65
C GLY A 457 18.16 -10.08 -17.78
N GLU A 458 18.68 -10.72 -18.84
CA GLU A 458 20.12 -10.95 -19.02
C GLU A 458 20.77 -10.03 -20.09
N ALA A 459 19.95 -9.31 -20.85
CA ALA A 459 20.44 -8.54 -22.01
C ALA A 459 21.44 -7.44 -21.62
N PHE A 460 21.27 -6.78 -20.49
CA PHE A 460 22.23 -5.76 -20.06
C PHE A 460 23.58 -6.36 -19.64
N ALA A 461 23.58 -7.51 -18.97
CA ALA A 461 24.82 -8.21 -18.63
C ALA A 461 25.55 -8.69 -19.91
N GLU A 462 24.78 -9.21 -20.87
CA GLU A 462 25.35 -9.63 -22.15
C GLU A 462 25.85 -8.42 -22.98
N LEU A 463 25.19 -7.26 -22.92
CA LEU A 463 25.65 -6.03 -23.55
C LEU A 463 27.02 -5.59 -23.00
N VAL A 464 27.18 -5.59 -21.68
CA VAL A 464 28.47 -5.27 -21.03
C VAL A 464 29.57 -6.22 -21.51
N LYS A 465 29.29 -7.51 -21.57
CA LYS A 465 30.24 -8.53 -22.01
C LYS A 465 30.56 -8.39 -23.50
N PHE A 466 29.57 -8.13 -24.35
CA PHE A 466 29.72 -8.02 -25.80
C PHE A 466 30.52 -6.79 -26.19
N THR A 467 30.28 -5.64 -25.54
CA THR A 467 30.95 -4.37 -25.86
C THR A 467 32.28 -4.18 -25.14
N GLY A 468 32.46 -4.81 -23.98
CA GLY A 468 33.58 -4.55 -23.05
C GLY A 468 33.53 -3.18 -22.36
N GLU A 469 32.45 -2.41 -22.54
CA GLU A 469 32.27 -1.11 -21.95
C GLU A 469 31.81 -1.23 -20.45
N SER A 470 32.06 -0.19 -19.63
CA SER A 470 31.65 -0.22 -18.23
C SER A 470 30.14 -0.19 -18.06
N ARG A 471 29.66 -0.80 -16.97
CA ARG A 471 28.21 -0.81 -16.63
C ARG A 471 27.65 0.59 -16.48
N GLU A 472 28.43 1.49 -15.86
CA GLU A 472 28.08 2.88 -15.63
C GLU A 472 27.91 3.64 -16.94
N HIS A 473 28.87 3.51 -17.85
CA HIS A 473 28.81 4.14 -19.16
C HIS A 473 27.59 3.69 -19.96
N LEU A 474 27.37 2.37 -20.05
CA LEU A 474 26.22 1.80 -20.76
C LEU A 474 24.89 2.19 -20.12
N THR A 475 24.81 2.22 -18.79
CA THR A 475 23.59 2.69 -18.09
C THR A 475 23.29 4.14 -18.45
N GLN A 476 24.30 5.02 -18.38
CA GLN A 476 24.13 6.44 -18.71
C GLN A 476 23.80 6.64 -20.20
N LEU A 477 24.42 5.88 -21.09
CA LEU A 477 24.12 5.91 -22.52
C LEU A 477 22.66 5.53 -22.78
N LEU A 478 22.20 4.41 -22.23
CA LEU A 478 20.82 3.96 -22.40
C LEU A 478 19.82 4.95 -21.78
N TYR A 479 20.14 5.51 -20.61
CA TYR A 479 19.27 6.48 -19.94
C TYR A 479 19.09 7.77 -20.75
N THR A 480 20.19 8.27 -21.36
CA THR A 480 20.17 9.53 -22.12
C THR A 480 19.62 9.37 -23.54
N THR A 481 19.75 8.18 -24.14
CA THR A 481 19.21 7.88 -25.48
C THR A 481 17.73 7.54 -25.48
N HIS A 482 17.19 7.09 -24.35
CA HIS A 482 15.80 6.69 -24.25
C HIS A 482 15.03 7.60 -23.29
N SER A 483 13.74 7.76 -23.52
CA SER A 483 12.89 8.65 -22.72
C SER A 483 12.39 7.98 -21.42
N VAL A 484 13.31 7.46 -20.59
CA VAL A 484 13.00 6.73 -19.35
C VAL A 484 12.06 7.52 -18.41
N GLY A 485 12.24 8.84 -18.34
CA GLY A 485 11.43 9.72 -17.51
C GLY A 485 9.95 9.82 -17.89
N VAL A 486 9.56 9.38 -19.09
CA VAL A 486 8.15 9.48 -19.57
C VAL A 486 7.18 8.74 -18.66
N VAL A 487 7.55 7.59 -18.10
CA VAL A 487 6.73 6.85 -17.13
C VAL A 487 6.35 7.74 -15.95
N TRP A 488 7.31 8.46 -15.42
CA TRP A 488 7.13 9.35 -14.27
C TRP A 488 6.37 10.64 -14.62
N VAL A 489 6.56 11.15 -15.84
CA VAL A 489 5.77 12.27 -16.37
C VAL A 489 4.31 11.88 -16.49
N PHE A 490 4.00 10.69 -16.95
CA PHE A 490 2.62 10.18 -17.01
C PHE A 490 1.98 10.10 -15.61
N MET A 491 2.72 9.56 -14.62
CA MET A 491 2.24 9.49 -13.24
C MET A 491 2.04 10.89 -12.63
N GLY A 492 2.98 11.80 -12.87
CA GLY A 492 2.87 13.19 -12.46
C GLY A 492 1.68 13.92 -13.09
N ALA A 493 1.37 13.65 -14.36
CA ALA A 493 0.19 14.20 -15.04
C ALA A 493 -1.12 13.74 -14.36
N ILE A 494 -1.22 12.46 -13.97
CA ILE A 494 -2.34 11.96 -13.16
C ILE A 494 -2.45 12.74 -11.84
N GLY A 495 -1.31 13.01 -11.20
CA GLY A 495 -1.26 13.79 -9.97
C GLY A 495 -1.77 15.22 -10.12
N ILE A 496 -1.39 15.91 -11.21
CA ILE A 496 -1.89 17.25 -11.53
C ILE A 496 -3.41 17.23 -11.71
N VAL A 497 -3.92 16.29 -12.53
CA VAL A 497 -5.37 16.14 -12.76
C VAL A 497 -6.11 15.86 -11.46
N THR A 498 -5.54 15.00 -10.62
CA THR A 498 -6.09 14.66 -9.30
C THR A 498 -6.13 15.88 -8.38
N ALA A 499 -5.04 16.64 -8.26
CA ALA A 499 -4.97 17.84 -7.43
C ALA A 499 -5.97 18.91 -7.88
N MET A 500 -6.06 19.17 -9.20
CA MET A 500 -7.06 20.06 -9.78
C MET A 500 -8.49 19.58 -9.51
N GLY A 501 -8.73 18.28 -9.65
CA GLY A 501 -10.02 17.65 -9.35
C GLY A 501 -10.42 17.84 -7.88
N ILE A 502 -9.51 17.57 -6.92
CA ILE A 502 -9.76 17.78 -5.48
C ILE A 502 -10.04 19.25 -5.18
N TYR A 503 -9.29 20.16 -5.79
CA TYR A 503 -9.49 21.59 -5.62
C TYR A 503 -10.87 22.04 -6.14
N ALA A 504 -11.22 21.65 -7.35
CA ALA A 504 -12.52 21.95 -7.96
C ALA A 504 -13.67 21.35 -7.15
N TYR A 505 -13.53 20.08 -6.74
CA TYR A 505 -14.50 19.40 -5.88
C TYR A 505 -14.66 20.14 -4.54
N GLY A 506 -13.56 20.54 -3.91
CA GLY A 506 -13.58 21.30 -2.65
C GLY A 506 -14.29 22.66 -2.76
N LYS A 507 -14.25 23.31 -3.93
CA LYS A 507 -15.05 24.50 -4.21
C LYS A 507 -16.52 24.16 -4.40
N TRP A 508 -16.80 23.15 -5.22
CA TRP A 508 -18.16 22.74 -5.57
C TRP A 508 -18.96 22.22 -4.36
N ILE A 509 -18.38 21.35 -3.52
CA ILE A 509 -19.10 20.81 -2.37
C ILE A 509 -19.52 21.88 -1.37
N ARG A 510 -18.75 22.98 -1.25
CA ARG A 510 -19.09 24.12 -0.38
C ARG A 510 -20.28 24.92 -0.87
N THR A 511 -20.57 24.93 -2.18
CA THR A 511 -21.77 25.59 -2.71
C THR A 511 -23.01 24.79 -2.37
N ILE A 512 -22.92 23.45 -2.38
CA ILE A 512 -24.04 22.55 -2.04
C ILE A 512 -24.38 22.55 -0.54
N VAL A 513 -23.36 22.61 0.31
CA VAL A 513 -23.58 22.59 1.78
C VAL A 513 -24.10 23.95 2.29
N ARG A 514 -23.94 25.03 1.52
CA ARG A 514 -24.44 26.37 1.85
C ARG A 514 -25.83 26.67 1.29
N SER A 515 -26.29 25.88 0.30
CA SER A 515 -27.65 25.89 -0.25
C SER A 515 -28.55 24.93 0.49
#